data_77218016538e2e3d57cf6aa8484f0c09
#
_entry.id   77218016538e2e3d57cf6aa8484f0c09
#
_cell.length_a   1.000
_cell.length_b   1.000
_cell.length_c   1.000
_cell.angle_alpha   90.00
_cell.angle_beta   90.00
_cell.angle_gamma   90.00
#
_symmetry.space_group_name_H-M   'P 1'
#
loop_
_entity.id
_entity.type
_entity.pdbx_description
1 polymer ?
#
loop_
_entity_poly.entity_id
_entity_poly.type
_entity_poly.pdbx_seq_one_letter_code
_entity_poly.pdbx_strand_id
1 'polypeptide(L)'
;MASRIKGITIEIGGDTTGLDKALKSVNSSITHTQSALKDVNKLLKLDPANTELLTQKQKLLKDAISGHKEKLDALKQAQVQAKEQLENGDLGQDKYDVLQREIIETEQELKRLQQEASTTSTALAKIDEIGGKMENLGNSIAGVGKTIMPIL
;
A
#
# COMPACT_ATOMS: atom_id res chain seq x y z
N MET A 1 -0.06 13.53 2.39
CA MET A 1 -0.19 12.33 3.22
C MET A 1 0.73 12.37 4.42
N ALA A 2 2.05 12.33 4.22
CA ALA A 2 2.98 12.41 5.34
C ALA A 2 2.75 13.66 6.21
N SER A 3 2.32 14.77 5.61
CA SER A 3 2.06 16.00 6.34
C SER A 3 0.92 15.90 7.37
N ARG A 4 0.00 14.92 7.23
CA ARG A 4 -1.09 14.73 8.18
C ARG A 4 -0.64 14.19 9.51
N ILE A 5 0.47 13.48 9.53
CA ILE A 5 1.02 12.90 10.75
C ILE A 5 2.29 13.60 11.21
N LYS A 6 2.63 14.68 10.51
CA LYS A 6 3.79 15.51 10.83
C LYS A 6 3.59 16.14 12.22
N GLY A 7 4.63 16.12 13.02
CA GLY A 7 4.58 16.65 14.37
C GLY A 7 4.29 15.62 15.45
N ILE A 8 3.92 14.40 15.06
CA ILE A 8 3.77 13.31 16.02
C ILE A 8 5.16 12.72 16.24
N THR A 9 5.65 12.83 17.45
CA THR A 9 6.95 12.28 17.82
C THR A 9 6.73 10.93 18.46
N ILE A 10 7.19 9.88 17.82
CA ILE A 10 6.96 8.51 18.22
C ILE A 10 8.29 7.76 18.23
N GLU A 11 8.50 6.96 19.27
CA GLU A 11 9.67 6.10 19.34
C GLU A 11 9.40 4.82 18.56
N ILE A 12 10.20 4.59 17.52
CA ILE A 12 10.11 3.39 16.70
C ILE A 12 11.48 2.73 16.69
N GLY A 13 11.55 1.48 17.12
CA GLY A 13 12.81 0.74 17.15
C GLY A 13 13.86 1.33 18.07
N GLY A 14 13.43 2.02 19.12
CA GLY A 14 14.30 2.62 20.10
C GLY A 14 14.72 4.06 19.80
N ASP A 15 14.35 4.58 18.63
CA ASP A 15 14.67 5.96 18.26
C ASP A 15 13.46 6.87 18.42
N THR A 16 13.68 8.06 18.94
CA THR A 16 12.66 9.09 19.06
C THR A 16 12.71 9.96 17.80
N THR A 17 11.89 9.64 16.82
CA THR A 17 11.82 10.38 15.55
C THR A 17 10.38 10.77 15.27
N GLY A 18 10.21 11.78 14.40
CA GLY A 18 8.88 12.10 13.89
C GLY A 18 8.39 10.96 13.01
N LEU A 19 7.11 10.62 13.14
CA LEU A 19 6.51 9.56 12.35
C LEU A 19 6.64 9.84 10.85
N ASP A 20 6.49 11.10 10.48
CA ASP A 20 6.68 11.56 9.09
C ASP A 20 8.06 11.18 8.55
N LYS A 21 9.09 11.40 9.37
CA LYS A 21 10.47 11.06 8.99
C LYS A 21 10.67 9.56 8.88
N ALA A 22 10.10 8.80 9.81
CA ALA A 22 10.18 7.33 9.82
C ALA A 22 9.55 6.72 8.57
N LEU A 23 8.50 7.35 8.04
CA LEU A 23 7.78 6.87 6.87
C LEU A 23 8.27 7.46 5.55
N LYS A 24 9.24 8.36 5.58
CA LYS A 24 9.70 9.10 4.39
C LYS A 24 10.05 8.19 3.22
N SER A 25 10.83 7.16 3.48
CA SER A 25 11.26 6.21 2.44
C SER A 25 10.09 5.44 1.85
N VAL A 26 9.20 4.95 2.72
CA VAL A 26 8.02 4.20 2.31
C VAL A 26 7.08 5.09 1.49
N ASN A 27 6.82 6.30 1.96
CA ASN A 27 5.94 7.25 1.27
C ASN A 27 6.49 7.64 -0.10
N SER A 28 7.80 7.82 -0.21
CA SER A 28 8.45 8.12 -1.49
C SER A 28 8.27 6.96 -2.48
N SER A 29 8.48 5.74 -2.03
CA SER A 29 8.29 4.53 -2.84
C SER A 29 6.84 4.39 -3.30
N ILE A 30 5.88 4.60 -2.40
CA ILE A 30 4.45 4.55 -2.71
C ILE A 30 4.09 5.58 -3.78
N THR A 31 4.55 6.81 -3.61
CA THR A 31 4.28 7.90 -4.56
C THR A 31 4.82 7.56 -5.95
N HIS A 32 6.03 7.04 -6.01
CA HIS A 32 6.65 6.64 -7.27
C HIS A 32 5.84 5.54 -7.96
N THR A 33 5.43 4.53 -7.21
CA THR A 33 4.64 3.41 -7.72
C THR A 33 3.27 3.88 -8.21
N GLN A 34 2.62 4.77 -7.45
CA GLN A 34 1.32 5.33 -7.84
C GLN A 34 1.41 6.12 -9.13
N SER A 35 2.48 6.89 -9.32
CA SER A 35 2.70 7.65 -10.54
C SER A 35 2.85 6.71 -11.74
N ALA A 36 3.62 5.65 -11.60
CA ALA A 36 3.80 4.65 -12.65
C ALA A 36 2.48 3.92 -12.97
N LEU A 37 1.70 3.58 -11.96
CA LEU A 37 0.38 2.95 -12.15
C LEU A 37 -0.57 3.87 -12.92
N LYS A 38 -0.55 5.15 -12.62
CA LYS A 38 -1.36 6.13 -13.32
C LYS A 38 -1.01 6.14 -14.81
N ASP A 39 0.26 6.12 -15.14
CA ASP A 39 0.73 6.11 -16.53
C ASP A 39 0.30 4.83 -17.25
N VAL A 40 0.48 3.68 -16.62
CA VAL A 40 0.09 2.39 -17.19
C VAL A 40 -1.42 2.32 -17.39
N ASN A 41 -2.20 2.75 -16.42
CA ASN A 41 -3.66 2.77 -16.52
C ASN A 41 -4.16 3.67 -17.66
N LYS A 42 -3.48 4.78 -17.86
CA LYS A 42 -3.79 5.71 -18.95
C LYS A 42 -3.62 5.03 -20.32
N LEU A 43 -2.54 4.27 -20.47
CA LEU A 43 -2.28 3.52 -21.71
C LEU A 43 -3.23 2.33 -21.88
N LEU A 44 -3.60 1.68 -20.79
CA LEU A 44 -4.56 0.56 -20.82
C LEU A 44 -5.96 1.00 -21.24
N LYS A 45 -6.33 2.24 -21.02
CA LYS A 45 -7.61 2.76 -21.53
C LYS A 45 -7.64 2.74 -23.05
N LEU A 46 -6.49 2.90 -23.70
CA LEU A 46 -6.39 2.88 -25.15
C LEU A 46 -6.24 1.46 -25.71
N ASP A 47 -5.65 0.57 -24.93
CA ASP A 47 -5.38 -0.81 -25.34
C ASP A 47 -5.56 -1.76 -24.16
N PRO A 48 -6.81 -2.07 -23.77
CA PRO A 48 -7.11 -2.83 -22.54
C PRO A 48 -6.57 -4.26 -22.51
N ALA A 49 -6.30 -4.85 -23.65
CA ALA A 49 -5.82 -6.23 -23.76
C ALA A 49 -4.31 -6.32 -23.96
N ASN A 50 -3.59 -5.22 -23.82
CA ASN A 50 -2.14 -5.20 -23.97
C ASN A 50 -1.48 -5.97 -22.83
N THR A 51 -0.92 -7.14 -23.15
CA THR A 51 -0.33 -8.03 -22.14
C THR A 51 0.89 -7.44 -21.46
N GLU A 52 1.68 -6.67 -22.18
CA GLU A 52 2.86 -6.02 -21.59
C GLU A 52 2.45 -4.98 -20.55
N LEU A 53 1.44 -4.17 -20.86
CA LEU A 53 0.92 -3.18 -19.93
C LEU A 53 0.26 -3.83 -18.72
N LEU A 54 -0.51 -4.90 -18.92
CA LEU A 54 -1.12 -5.65 -17.83
C LEU A 54 -0.06 -6.29 -16.93
N THR A 55 1.02 -6.78 -17.51
CA THR A 55 2.14 -7.34 -16.75
C THR A 55 2.83 -6.27 -15.93
N GLN A 56 3.06 -5.10 -16.50
CA GLN A 56 3.62 -3.96 -15.75
C GLN A 56 2.69 -3.53 -14.63
N LYS A 57 1.40 -3.50 -14.90
CA LYS A 57 0.40 -3.15 -13.88
C LYS A 57 0.44 -4.12 -12.71
N GLN A 58 0.49 -5.42 -12.96
CA GLN A 58 0.56 -6.42 -11.90
C GLN A 58 1.81 -6.24 -11.03
N LYS A 59 2.94 -6.01 -11.67
CA LYS A 59 4.20 -5.77 -10.96
C LYS A 59 4.11 -4.52 -10.09
N LEU A 60 3.56 -3.44 -10.63
CA LEU A 60 3.38 -2.19 -9.90
C LEU A 60 2.39 -2.35 -8.74
N LEU A 61 1.31 -3.10 -8.95
CA LEU A 61 0.34 -3.39 -7.89
C LEU A 61 0.98 -4.21 -6.77
N LYS A 62 1.81 -5.19 -7.10
CA LYS A 62 2.54 -5.96 -6.11
C LYS A 62 3.45 -5.05 -5.28
N ASP A 63 4.16 -4.14 -5.92
CA ASP A 63 5.03 -3.19 -5.24
C ASP A 63 4.22 -2.22 -4.37
N ALA A 64 3.08 -1.76 -4.87
CA ALA A 64 2.19 -0.88 -4.12
C ALA A 64 1.61 -1.57 -2.89
N ILE A 65 1.20 -2.82 -3.02
CA ILE A 65 0.68 -3.63 -1.90
C ILE A 65 1.77 -3.80 -0.84
N SER A 66 2.97 -4.15 -1.27
CA SER A 66 4.11 -4.31 -0.35
C SER A 66 4.41 -3.01 0.39
N GLY A 67 4.43 -1.89 -0.33
CA GLY A 67 4.68 -0.57 0.27
C GLY A 67 3.61 -0.16 1.27
N HIS A 68 2.36 -0.37 0.93
CA HIS A 68 1.24 -0.05 1.84
C HIS A 68 1.21 -0.95 3.07
N LYS A 69 1.56 -2.23 2.91
CA LYS A 69 1.67 -3.15 4.03
C LYS A 69 2.77 -2.70 5.00
N GLU A 70 3.92 -2.31 4.47
CA GLU A 70 5.03 -1.79 5.26
C GLU A 70 4.63 -0.51 6.00
N LYS A 71 3.95 0.39 5.30
CA LYS A 71 3.42 1.62 5.90
C LYS A 71 2.44 1.31 7.02
N LEU A 72 1.52 0.37 6.79
CA LEU A 72 0.52 -0.01 7.79
C LEU A 72 1.18 -0.58 9.05
N ASP A 73 2.18 -1.43 8.88
CA ASP A 73 2.91 -1.99 10.01
C ASP A 73 3.58 -0.90 10.84
N ALA A 74 4.23 0.05 10.18
CA ALA A 74 4.87 1.19 10.85
C ALA A 74 3.84 2.06 11.58
N LEU A 75 2.70 2.33 10.96
CA LEU A 75 1.63 3.11 11.57
C LEU A 75 1.03 2.42 12.79
N LYS A 76 0.85 1.10 12.73
CA LYS A 76 0.31 0.34 13.87
C LYS A 76 1.30 0.30 15.03
N GLN A 77 2.59 0.18 14.77
CA GLN A 77 3.61 0.30 15.80
C GLN A 77 3.57 1.68 16.44
N ALA A 78 3.46 2.71 15.61
CA ALA A 78 3.35 4.09 16.07
C ALA A 78 2.07 4.31 16.88
N GLN A 79 0.98 3.63 16.55
CA GLN A 79 -0.29 3.74 17.27
C GLN A 79 -0.14 3.30 18.73
N VAL A 80 0.60 2.25 18.98
CA VAL A 80 0.85 1.77 20.34
C VAL A 80 1.53 2.86 21.16
N GLN A 81 2.56 3.48 20.62
CA GLN A 81 3.28 4.57 21.27
C GLN A 81 2.41 5.81 21.43
N ALA A 82 1.64 6.13 20.39
CA ALA A 82 0.76 7.29 20.40
C ALA A 82 -0.35 7.17 21.45
N LYS A 83 -0.89 5.97 21.63
CA LYS A 83 -1.90 5.71 22.63
C LYS A 83 -1.35 5.95 24.05
N GLU A 84 -0.15 5.49 24.30
CA GLU A 84 0.52 5.72 25.58
C GLU A 84 0.77 7.21 25.80
N GLN A 85 1.23 7.92 24.78
CA GLN A 85 1.45 9.36 24.85
C GLN A 85 0.13 10.12 25.10
N LEU A 86 -0.95 9.66 24.48
CA LEU A 86 -2.28 10.24 24.70
C LEU A 86 -2.72 10.07 26.17
N GLU A 87 -2.56 8.88 26.72
CA GLU A 87 -2.91 8.57 28.09
C GLU A 87 -2.08 9.37 29.08
N ASN A 88 -0.83 9.63 28.75
CA ASN A 88 0.09 10.41 29.58
C ASN A 88 -0.08 11.93 29.43
N GLY A 89 -0.91 12.37 28.48
CA GLY A 89 -1.11 13.79 28.21
C GLY A 89 -0.04 14.42 27.33
N ASP A 90 0.87 13.63 26.78
CA ASP A 90 1.97 14.11 25.94
C ASP A 90 1.56 14.29 24.48
N LEU A 91 0.43 13.73 24.08
CA LEU A 91 -0.10 13.83 22.72
C LEU A 91 -1.56 14.27 22.79
N GLY A 92 -1.93 15.27 22.00
CA GLY A 92 -3.31 15.75 21.93
C GLY A 92 -4.22 14.76 21.19
N GLN A 93 -5.49 14.76 21.54
CA GLN A 93 -6.50 13.90 20.93
C GLN A 93 -6.58 14.12 19.41
N ASP A 94 -6.47 15.36 18.96
CA ASP A 94 -6.54 15.71 17.56
C ASP A 94 -5.43 15.05 16.73
N LYS A 95 -4.22 14.97 17.27
CA LYS A 95 -3.10 14.31 16.60
C LYS A 95 -3.24 12.80 16.59
N TYR A 96 -3.76 12.24 17.67
CA TYR A 96 -4.06 10.82 17.72
C TYR A 96 -5.13 10.45 16.69
N ASP A 97 -6.15 11.28 16.54
CA ASP A 97 -7.21 11.09 15.56
C ASP A 97 -6.66 11.14 14.13
N VAL A 98 -5.70 12.04 13.86
CA VAL A 98 -5.03 12.11 12.56
C VAL A 98 -4.31 10.80 12.26
N LEU A 99 -3.60 10.25 13.24
CA LEU A 99 -2.91 8.97 13.09
C LEU A 99 -3.90 7.84 12.79
N GLN A 100 -5.02 7.81 13.50
CA GLN A 100 -6.05 6.81 13.26
C GLN A 100 -6.64 6.90 11.86
N ARG A 101 -6.91 8.12 11.38
CA ARG A 101 -7.39 8.31 10.03
C ARG A 101 -6.40 7.82 8.99
N GLU A 102 -5.11 8.06 9.22
CA GLU A 102 -4.06 7.60 8.31
C GLU A 102 -4.00 6.06 8.26
N ILE A 103 -4.17 5.40 9.40
CA ILE A 103 -4.23 3.95 9.47
C ILE A 103 -5.43 3.42 8.67
N ILE A 104 -6.59 4.01 8.87
CA ILE A 104 -7.82 3.61 8.17
C ILE A 104 -7.66 3.80 6.67
N GLU A 105 -7.15 4.95 6.24
CA GLU A 105 -6.92 5.21 4.82
C GLU A 105 -5.95 4.22 4.21
N THR A 106 -4.88 3.87 4.94
CA THR A 106 -3.89 2.91 4.47
C THR A 106 -4.50 1.51 4.34
N GLU A 107 -5.33 1.10 5.30
CA GLU A 107 -6.04 -0.18 5.24
C GLU A 107 -7.00 -0.23 4.05
N GLN A 108 -7.76 0.82 3.82
CA GLN A 108 -8.70 0.89 2.72
C GLN A 108 -7.98 0.88 1.36
N GLU A 109 -6.89 1.62 1.26
CA GLU A 109 -6.09 1.64 0.04
C GLU A 109 -5.45 0.28 -0.24
N LEU A 110 -4.96 -0.39 0.79
CA LEU A 110 -4.41 -1.74 0.66
C LEU A 110 -5.46 -2.71 0.13
N LYS A 111 -6.66 -2.64 0.68
CA LYS A 111 -7.78 -3.47 0.24
C LYS A 111 -8.14 -3.20 -1.22
N ARG A 112 -8.20 -1.93 -1.60
CA ARG A 112 -8.46 -1.52 -2.98
C ARG A 112 -7.41 -2.08 -3.94
N LEU A 113 -6.13 -1.99 -3.56
CA LEU A 113 -5.03 -2.50 -4.37
C LEU A 113 -5.09 -4.03 -4.53
N GLN A 114 -5.46 -4.73 -3.48
CA GLN A 114 -5.64 -6.18 -3.53
C GLN A 114 -6.75 -6.57 -4.51
N GLN A 115 -7.85 -5.85 -4.49
CA GLN A 115 -8.97 -6.08 -5.40
C GLN A 115 -8.56 -5.79 -6.85
N GLU A 116 -7.83 -4.72 -7.07
CA GLU A 116 -7.34 -4.36 -8.40
C GLU A 116 -6.34 -5.38 -8.92
N ALA A 117 -5.47 -5.90 -8.06
CA ALA A 117 -4.52 -6.96 -8.41
C ALA A 117 -5.25 -8.24 -8.80
N SER A 118 -6.32 -8.59 -8.09
CA SER A 118 -7.15 -9.74 -8.40
C SER A 118 -7.83 -9.58 -9.76
N THR A 119 -8.38 -8.42 -10.04
CA THR A 119 -9.01 -8.10 -11.32
C THR A 119 -8.00 -8.20 -12.48
N THR A 120 -6.81 -7.66 -12.28
CA THR A 120 -5.76 -7.69 -13.30
C THR A 120 -5.25 -9.11 -13.52
N SER A 121 -5.14 -9.89 -12.45
CA SER A 121 -4.77 -11.31 -12.53
C SER A 121 -5.79 -12.10 -13.37
N THR A 122 -7.08 -11.84 -13.17
CA THR A 122 -8.14 -12.47 -13.94
C THR A 122 -8.05 -12.09 -15.42
N ALA A 123 -7.79 -10.82 -15.72
CA ALA A 123 -7.62 -10.36 -17.09
C ALA A 123 -6.44 -11.05 -17.78
N LEU A 124 -5.31 -11.18 -17.07
CA LEU A 124 -4.12 -11.89 -17.59
C LEU A 124 -4.39 -13.38 -17.79
N ALA A 125 -5.14 -14.02 -16.88
CA ALA A 125 -5.47 -15.42 -16.98
C ALA A 125 -6.33 -15.69 -18.24
N LYS A 126 -7.26 -14.80 -18.56
CA LYS A 126 -8.07 -14.92 -19.78
C LYS A 126 -7.24 -14.85 -21.04
N ILE A 127 -6.26 -13.95 -21.07
CA ILE A 127 -5.34 -13.82 -22.19
C ILE A 127 -4.42 -15.04 -22.26
N ASP A 128 -4.02 -15.56 -21.09
CA ASP A 128 -3.17 -16.73 -20.98
C ASP A 128 -3.85 -18.00 -21.51
N GLU A 129 -5.16 -18.15 -21.28
CA GLU A 129 -5.94 -19.24 -21.86
C GLU A 129 -5.82 -19.25 -23.39
N ILE A 130 -5.64 -18.08 -23.99
CA ILE A 130 -5.47 -17.93 -25.42
C ILE A 130 -4.01 -18.12 -25.82
N GLY A 131 -3.07 -17.62 -25.03
CA GLY A 131 -1.65 -17.57 -25.35
C GLY A 131 -0.70 -18.44 -24.53
N GLY A 132 -1.11 -18.92 -23.36
CA GLY A 132 -0.32 -19.84 -22.51
C GLY A 132 0.96 -19.26 -21.91
N LYS A 133 1.00 -17.97 -21.57
CA LYS A 133 2.27 -17.33 -21.18
C LYS A 133 2.32 -16.64 -19.83
N MET A 134 1.19 -16.38 -19.16
CA MET A 134 1.17 -15.52 -17.97
C MET A 134 0.75 -16.22 -16.66
N GLU A 135 0.65 -17.52 -16.70
CA GLU A 135 0.15 -18.31 -15.57
C GLU A 135 0.94 -18.08 -14.27
N ASN A 136 2.25 -18.10 -14.37
CA ASN A 136 3.10 -17.93 -13.19
C ASN A 136 2.95 -16.57 -12.55
N LEU A 137 2.77 -15.52 -13.35
CA LEU A 137 2.58 -14.18 -12.83
C LEU A 137 1.24 -14.06 -12.10
N GLY A 138 0.16 -14.58 -12.70
CA GLY A 138 -1.15 -14.59 -12.08
C GLY A 138 -1.15 -15.30 -10.75
N ASN A 139 -0.54 -16.47 -10.67
CA ASN A 139 -0.43 -17.25 -9.45
C ASN A 139 0.39 -16.53 -8.38
N SER A 140 1.45 -15.86 -8.75
CA SER A 140 2.29 -15.08 -7.84
C SER A 140 1.48 -13.96 -7.19
N ILE A 141 0.69 -13.25 -7.96
CA ILE A 141 -0.14 -12.14 -7.44
C ILE A 141 -1.29 -12.66 -6.58
N ALA A 142 -1.90 -13.76 -6.96
CA ALA A 142 -2.93 -14.40 -6.14
C ALA A 142 -2.38 -14.84 -4.78
N GLY A 143 -1.15 -15.34 -4.75
CA GLY A 143 -0.45 -15.69 -3.52
C GLY A 143 -0.23 -14.49 -2.62
N VAL A 144 0.15 -13.35 -3.16
CA VAL A 144 0.31 -12.11 -2.42
C VAL A 144 -1.03 -11.69 -1.80
N GLY A 145 -2.11 -11.74 -2.59
CA GLY A 145 -3.45 -11.41 -2.10
C GLY A 145 -3.87 -12.30 -0.93
N LYS A 146 -3.65 -13.60 -1.02
CA LYS A 146 -3.97 -14.54 0.05
C LYS A 146 -3.16 -14.28 1.31
N THR A 147 -1.92 -13.87 1.17
CA THR A 147 -1.05 -13.56 2.30
C THR A 147 -1.54 -12.34 3.08
N ILE A 148 -2.10 -11.36 2.40
CA ILE A 148 -2.52 -10.09 2.98
C ILE A 148 -3.93 -10.14 3.53
N MET A 149 -4.85 -10.85 2.88
CA MET A 149 -6.26 -10.89 3.25
C MET A 149 -6.54 -11.29 4.70
N PRO A 150 -5.86 -12.25 5.31
CA PRO A 150 -6.13 -12.60 6.71
C PRO A 150 -5.82 -11.48 7.71
N ILE A 151 -5.05 -10.50 7.31
CA ILE A 151 -4.68 -9.36 8.15
C ILE A 151 -5.81 -8.33 8.22
N LEU A 152 -6.66 -8.31 7.21
CA LEU A 152 -7.76 -7.37 7.11
C LEU A 152 -9.01 -7.89 7.82
#